data_49d8f7835cef6cfaf925034dfa6804e1
#
_entry.id   49d8f7835cef6cfaf925034dfa6804e1
#
_cell.length_a   1.000
_cell.length_b   1.000
_cell.length_c   1.000
_cell.angle_alpha   90.00
_cell.angle_beta   90.00
_cell.angle_gamma   90.00
#
_symmetry.space_group_name_H-M   'P 1'
#
loop_
_entity.id
_entity.type
_entity.pdbx_description
1 polymer ?
#
loop_
_entity_poly.entity_id
_entity_poly.type
_entity_poly.pdbx_seq_one_letter_code
_entity_poly.pdbx_strand_id
1 'polypeptide(L)'
;ADEAIDPWVAGVNAQLITFGLDAGDVHCAGSDLIAHGERVLAIADMPLARPHDQLNACAAAALAFTMGVSSHFISEVLSSFQGLEHRMEQVAEFAGIRFFNDSKATTPHATIAALNGFDNAVLIIGGRNKGLDLSNLMEVAPTLEGVVAIGESSSTLVEIFEGLVPSVVAKSMKEAVIAAAELAEPSGSNVVLSPACASFDWYSSYIERGTDFKKAVHELRAEKELL
;
A
#
# COMPACT_ATOMS: atom_id res chain seq x y z
N ALA A 1 -6.76 -3.52 -21.29
CA ALA A 1 -5.53 -2.79 -21.62
C ALA A 1 -5.72 -1.35 -21.18
N ASP A 2 -4.67 -0.72 -20.69
CA ASP A 2 -4.69 0.70 -20.32
C ASP A 2 -4.69 1.51 -21.64
N GLU A 3 -5.78 2.20 -21.95
CA GLU A 3 -5.94 2.99 -23.18
C GLU A 3 -4.83 4.05 -23.36
N ALA A 4 -4.19 4.48 -22.26
CA ALA A 4 -3.07 5.42 -22.30
C ALA A 4 -1.81 4.83 -22.93
N ILE A 5 -1.68 3.49 -23.02
CA ILE A 5 -0.50 2.78 -23.56
C ILE A 5 -0.68 2.45 -25.04
N ASP A 6 -1.91 2.32 -25.54
CA ASP A 6 -2.21 1.93 -26.92
C ASP A 6 -1.44 2.74 -27.99
N PRO A 7 -1.29 4.08 -27.88
CA PRO A 7 -0.52 4.87 -28.85
C PRO A 7 0.98 4.54 -28.85
N TRP A 8 1.53 4.08 -27.72
CA TRP A 8 2.95 3.75 -27.58
C TRP A 8 3.29 2.35 -28.11
N VAL A 9 2.29 1.48 -28.20
CA VAL A 9 2.45 0.09 -28.67
C VAL A 9 2.23 0.01 -30.18
N ALA A 10 1.50 0.97 -30.75
CA ALA A 10 1.23 1.04 -32.18
C ALA A 10 2.54 1.23 -32.97
N GLY A 11 2.91 0.22 -33.76
CA GLY A 11 4.12 0.25 -34.61
C GLY A 11 5.39 -0.33 -33.95
N VAL A 12 5.31 -0.85 -32.72
CA VAL A 12 6.42 -1.57 -32.09
C VAL A 12 6.59 -2.94 -32.75
N ASN A 13 7.78 -3.20 -33.28
CA ASN A 13 8.12 -4.51 -33.86
C ASN A 13 8.65 -5.46 -32.76
N ALA A 14 7.79 -5.77 -31.78
CA ALA A 14 8.07 -6.66 -30.67
C ALA A 14 6.82 -7.47 -30.33
N GLN A 15 7.01 -8.61 -29.70
CA GLN A 15 5.89 -9.39 -29.17
C GLN A 15 5.27 -8.63 -27.97
N LEU A 16 4.00 -8.31 -28.08
CA LEU A 16 3.23 -7.71 -27.00
C LEU A 16 2.71 -8.83 -26.10
N ILE A 17 2.91 -8.69 -24.79
CA ILE A 17 2.31 -9.52 -23.77
C ILE A 17 1.48 -8.63 -22.87
N THR A 18 0.23 -9.00 -22.70
CA THR A 18 -0.74 -8.26 -21.91
C THR A 18 -1.00 -8.94 -20.58
N PHE A 19 -1.26 -8.15 -19.53
CA PHE A 19 -1.69 -8.66 -18.24
C PHE A 19 -2.80 -7.80 -17.65
N GLY A 20 -3.61 -8.38 -16.78
CA GLY A 20 -4.72 -7.68 -16.14
C GLY A 20 -5.43 -8.53 -15.10
N LEU A 21 -6.46 -7.97 -14.45
CA LEU A 21 -7.28 -8.73 -13.51
C LEU A 21 -8.32 -9.62 -14.25
N ASP A 22 -8.94 -9.08 -15.30
CA ASP A 22 -10.05 -9.76 -15.96
C ASP A 22 -9.69 -10.32 -17.34
N ALA A 23 -8.64 -9.80 -17.97
CA ALA A 23 -8.23 -10.17 -19.32
C ALA A 23 -6.73 -9.91 -19.55
N GLY A 24 -6.16 -10.60 -20.55
CA GLY A 24 -4.76 -10.50 -20.95
C GLY A 24 -4.18 -11.90 -21.19
N ASP A 25 -2.93 -11.94 -21.68
CA ASP A 25 -2.18 -13.20 -21.81
C ASP A 25 -1.90 -13.81 -20.43
N VAL A 26 -1.77 -12.95 -19.39
CA VAL A 26 -1.72 -13.34 -17.99
C VAL A 26 -2.78 -12.57 -17.22
N HIS A 27 -3.72 -13.26 -16.59
CA HIS A 27 -4.83 -12.63 -15.90
C HIS A 27 -5.40 -13.50 -14.78
N CYS A 28 -6.30 -12.93 -13.97
CA CYS A 28 -7.09 -13.67 -13.00
C CYS A 28 -8.41 -14.11 -13.63
N ALA A 29 -8.73 -15.40 -13.56
CA ALA A 29 -9.99 -15.94 -14.03
C ALA A 29 -10.72 -16.61 -12.85
N GLY A 30 -11.73 -15.92 -12.29
CA GLY A 30 -12.40 -16.37 -11.08
C GLY A 30 -11.43 -16.46 -9.89
N SER A 31 -11.12 -17.69 -9.43
CA SER A 31 -10.25 -17.93 -8.28
C SER A 31 -8.79 -18.22 -8.66
N ASP A 32 -8.44 -18.20 -9.94
CA ASP A 32 -7.14 -18.68 -10.41
C ASP A 32 -6.38 -17.60 -11.19
N LEU A 33 -5.04 -17.61 -11.07
CA LEU A 33 -4.13 -16.92 -11.96
C LEU A 33 -3.86 -17.81 -13.18
N ILE A 34 -4.16 -17.27 -14.35
CA ILE A 34 -4.02 -17.96 -15.64
C ILE A 34 -2.93 -17.28 -16.46
N ALA A 35 -2.09 -18.06 -17.11
CA ALA A 35 -1.10 -17.55 -18.05
C ALA A 35 -1.15 -18.37 -19.34
N HIS A 36 -1.28 -17.70 -20.49
CA HIS A 36 -1.36 -18.32 -21.82
C HIS A 36 -2.38 -19.48 -21.88
N GLY A 37 -3.50 -19.35 -21.15
CA GLY A 37 -4.58 -20.35 -21.10
C GLY A 37 -4.35 -21.51 -20.11
N GLU A 38 -3.22 -21.54 -19.41
CA GLU A 38 -2.92 -22.54 -18.39
C GLU A 38 -3.02 -21.95 -16.98
N ARG A 39 -3.53 -22.77 -16.05
CA ARG A 39 -3.58 -22.39 -14.63
C ARG A 39 -2.18 -22.41 -14.01
N VAL A 40 -1.81 -21.31 -13.37
CA VAL A 40 -0.55 -21.17 -12.62
C VAL A 40 -0.75 -21.54 -11.15
N LEU A 41 -1.68 -20.86 -10.44
CA LEU A 41 -2.02 -21.17 -9.05
C LEU A 41 -3.42 -20.62 -8.71
N ALA A 42 -4.00 -21.06 -7.57
CA ALA A 42 -5.16 -20.41 -7.01
C ALA A 42 -4.76 -19.09 -6.34
N ILE A 43 -5.58 -18.06 -6.48
CA ILE A 43 -5.37 -16.76 -5.82
C ILE A 43 -5.37 -16.91 -4.30
N ALA A 44 -6.16 -17.85 -3.77
CA ALA A 44 -6.21 -18.16 -2.34
C ALA A 44 -4.89 -18.76 -1.79
N ASP A 45 -4.02 -19.30 -2.66
CA ASP A 45 -2.71 -19.81 -2.27
C ASP A 45 -1.64 -18.69 -2.19
N MET A 46 -1.97 -17.47 -2.60
CA MET A 46 -1.09 -16.31 -2.48
C MET A 46 -1.24 -15.67 -1.09
N PRO A 47 -0.15 -15.42 -0.35
CA PRO A 47 -0.20 -14.68 0.92
C PRO A 47 -0.72 -13.26 0.78
N LEU A 48 -0.51 -12.65 -0.39
CA LEU A 48 -0.98 -11.32 -0.77
C LEU A 48 -1.95 -11.45 -1.95
N ALA A 49 -3.24 -11.22 -1.72
CA ALA A 49 -4.29 -11.48 -2.69
C ALA A 49 -5.26 -10.29 -2.91
N ARG A 50 -4.87 -9.06 -2.50
CA ARG A 50 -5.64 -7.85 -2.83
C ARG A 50 -5.61 -7.59 -4.33
N PRO A 51 -6.55 -6.85 -4.92
CA PRO A 51 -6.59 -6.60 -6.36
C PRO A 51 -5.27 -6.09 -6.96
N HIS A 52 -4.59 -5.17 -6.27
CA HIS A 52 -3.29 -4.66 -6.73
C HIS A 52 -2.16 -5.69 -6.58
N ASP A 53 -2.22 -6.60 -5.61
CA ASP A 53 -1.26 -7.70 -5.45
C ASP A 53 -1.44 -8.72 -6.58
N GLN A 54 -2.69 -9.06 -6.92
CA GLN A 54 -3.03 -9.91 -8.05
C GLN A 54 -2.51 -9.31 -9.37
N LEU A 55 -2.71 -8.01 -9.59
CA LEU A 55 -2.21 -7.32 -10.78
C LEU A 55 -0.67 -7.36 -10.86
N ASN A 56 0.01 -7.14 -9.73
CA ASN A 56 1.46 -7.25 -9.64
C ASN A 56 1.93 -8.70 -9.90
N ALA A 57 1.21 -9.71 -9.41
CA ALA A 57 1.50 -11.11 -9.66
C ALA A 57 1.34 -11.47 -11.15
N CYS A 58 0.27 -10.97 -11.81
CA CYS A 58 0.10 -11.13 -13.24
C CYS A 58 1.25 -10.50 -14.03
N ALA A 59 1.67 -9.28 -13.68
CA ALA A 59 2.79 -8.59 -14.32
C ALA A 59 4.10 -9.36 -14.13
N ALA A 60 4.39 -9.81 -12.91
CA ALA A 60 5.58 -10.59 -12.59
C ALA A 60 5.60 -11.94 -13.32
N ALA A 61 4.46 -12.64 -13.35
CA ALA A 61 4.31 -13.89 -14.09
C ALA A 61 4.53 -13.66 -15.60
N ALA A 62 3.96 -12.63 -16.19
CA ALA A 62 4.14 -12.31 -17.60
C ALA A 62 5.62 -12.10 -17.95
N LEU A 63 6.36 -11.35 -17.13
CA LEU A 63 7.81 -11.17 -17.29
C LEU A 63 8.58 -12.49 -17.14
N ALA A 64 8.25 -13.29 -16.12
CA ALA A 64 8.92 -14.55 -15.86
C ALA A 64 8.71 -15.55 -16.98
N PHE A 65 7.50 -15.67 -17.54
CA PHE A 65 7.22 -16.52 -18.71
C PHE A 65 8.02 -16.10 -19.93
N THR A 66 8.16 -14.79 -20.20
CA THR A 66 9.01 -14.29 -21.30
C THR A 66 10.47 -14.69 -21.14
N MET A 67 10.93 -14.83 -19.90
CA MET A 67 12.29 -15.30 -19.58
C MET A 67 12.42 -16.84 -19.59
N GLY A 68 11.35 -17.58 -19.93
CA GLY A 68 11.34 -19.04 -20.01
C GLY A 68 11.19 -19.74 -18.65
N VAL A 69 10.74 -19.04 -17.61
CA VAL A 69 10.47 -19.66 -16.30
C VAL A 69 9.18 -20.47 -16.39
N SER A 70 9.18 -21.71 -15.90
CA SER A 70 8.00 -22.56 -15.93
C SER A 70 6.92 -22.12 -14.92
N SER A 71 5.65 -22.44 -15.20
CA SER A 71 4.51 -22.19 -14.33
C SER A 71 4.70 -22.76 -12.92
N HIS A 72 5.37 -23.89 -12.78
CA HIS A 72 5.67 -24.51 -11.49
C HIS A 72 6.53 -23.58 -10.59
N PHE A 73 7.63 -23.03 -11.10
CA PHE A 73 8.47 -22.12 -10.31
C PHE A 73 7.80 -20.78 -10.04
N ILE A 74 7.00 -20.29 -10.98
CA ILE A 74 6.21 -19.06 -10.76
C ILE A 74 5.20 -19.28 -9.62
N SER A 75 4.49 -20.42 -9.63
CA SER A 75 3.56 -20.81 -8.58
C SER A 75 4.24 -20.91 -7.21
N GLU A 76 5.40 -21.57 -7.14
CA GLU A 76 6.19 -21.72 -5.91
C GLU A 76 6.58 -20.36 -5.30
N VAL A 77 7.06 -19.44 -6.13
CA VAL A 77 7.43 -18.09 -5.67
C VAL A 77 6.21 -17.30 -5.24
N LEU A 78 5.14 -17.28 -6.03
CA LEU A 78 3.94 -16.49 -5.71
C LEU A 78 3.23 -17.00 -4.45
N SER A 79 3.24 -18.31 -4.19
CA SER A 79 2.65 -18.91 -2.98
C SER A 79 3.48 -18.69 -1.71
N SER A 80 4.75 -18.34 -1.84
CA SER A 80 5.66 -18.08 -0.71
C SER A 80 5.97 -16.62 -0.47
N PHE A 81 5.62 -15.72 -1.40
CA PHE A 81 5.99 -14.31 -1.37
C PHE A 81 5.22 -13.53 -0.31
N GLN A 82 5.91 -13.08 0.73
CA GLN A 82 5.33 -12.34 1.86
C GLN A 82 5.25 -10.81 1.64
N GLY A 83 5.60 -10.31 0.45
CA GLY A 83 5.64 -8.88 0.16
C GLY A 83 7.03 -8.28 0.28
N LEU A 84 7.08 -6.98 0.07
CA LEU A 84 8.30 -6.18 0.20
C LEU A 84 8.20 -5.30 1.45
N GLU A 85 9.32 -5.09 2.13
CA GLU A 85 9.39 -4.11 3.21
C GLU A 85 8.89 -2.75 2.75
N HIS A 86 8.20 -2.05 3.63
CA HIS A 86 7.63 -0.73 3.38
C HIS A 86 6.53 -0.67 2.29
N ARG A 87 5.96 -1.82 1.87
CA ARG A 87 4.80 -1.91 0.97
C ARG A 87 3.69 -2.70 1.65
N MET A 88 2.76 -2.00 2.26
CA MET A 88 1.66 -2.59 3.03
C MET A 88 2.11 -3.71 3.98
N GLU A 89 3.34 -3.59 4.47
CA GLU A 89 3.98 -4.51 5.41
C GLU A 89 3.23 -4.48 6.75
N GLN A 90 2.64 -5.59 7.18
CA GLN A 90 2.08 -5.68 8.52
C GLN A 90 3.21 -5.75 9.54
N VAL A 91 3.31 -4.74 10.40
CA VAL A 91 4.39 -4.59 11.38
C VAL A 91 4.07 -5.29 12.69
N ALA A 92 2.84 -5.10 13.17
CA ALA A 92 2.38 -5.66 14.44
C ALA A 92 0.85 -5.69 14.51
N GLU A 93 0.35 -6.48 15.46
CA GLU A 93 -1.03 -6.47 15.90
C GLU A 93 -1.04 -6.59 17.44
N PHE A 94 -1.65 -5.62 18.09
CA PHE A 94 -1.84 -5.61 19.56
C PHE A 94 -2.98 -4.66 19.94
N ALA A 95 -3.58 -4.88 21.09
CA ALA A 95 -4.71 -4.11 21.60
C ALA A 95 -5.89 -3.99 20.60
N GLY A 96 -6.08 -5.00 19.73
CA GLY A 96 -7.12 -5.00 18.69
C GLY A 96 -6.83 -4.10 17.50
N ILE A 97 -5.62 -3.57 17.36
CA ILE A 97 -5.21 -2.67 16.28
C ILE A 97 -4.08 -3.34 15.46
N ARG A 98 -4.20 -3.30 14.13
CA ARG A 98 -3.16 -3.75 13.21
C ARG A 98 -2.40 -2.55 12.65
N PHE A 99 -1.08 -2.64 12.58
CA PHE A 99 -0.20 -1.59 12.11
C PHE A 99 0.45 -1.98 10.78
N PHE A 100 0.29 -1.12 9.77
CA PHE A 100 0.80 -1.35 8.42
C PHE A 100 1.79 -0.25 8.00
N ASN A 101 2.92 -0.67 7.44
CA ASN A 101 3.95 0.20 6.91
C ASN A 101 3.89 0.22 5.38
N ASP A 102 3.43 1.31 4.83
CA ASP A 102 3.40 1.59 3.39
C ASP A 102 4.21 2.86 3.07
N SER A 103 5.34 3.03 3.73
CA SER A 103 6.20 4.21 3.55
C SER A 103 6.64 4.43 2.11
N LYS A 104 6.59 3.42 1.25
CA LYS A 104 6.86 3.51 -0.20
C LYS A 104 5.80 4.26 -0.99
N ALA A 105 4.57 4.41 -0.49
CA ALA A 105 3.51 5.21 -1.11
C ALA A 105 3.83 6.71 -1.00
N THR A 106 4.61 7.21 -1.94
CA THR A 106 5.10 8.60 -1.97
C THR A 106 4.32 9.50 -2.92
N THR A 107 3.14 9.07 -3.33
CA THR A 107 2.20 9.81 -4.20
C THR A 107 0.77 9.61 -3.72
N PRO A 108 -0.15 10.59 -3.94
CA PRO A 108 -1.57 10.46 -3.57
C PRO A 108 -2.23 9.22 -4.14
N HIS A 109 -1.99 8.93 -5.43
CA HIS A 109 -2.53 7.75 -6.10
C HIS A 109 -2.13 6.43 -5.40
N ALA A 110 -0.87 6.30 -4.96
CA ALA A 110 -0.42 5.11 -4.25
C ALA A 110 -1.12 4.95 -2.89
N THR A 111 -1.30 6.04 -2.15
CA THR A 111 -2.02 6.03 -0.86
C THR A 111 -3.50 5.69 -1.04
N ILE A 112 -4.17 6.24 -2.05
CA ILE A 112 -5.56 5.89 -2.37
C ILE A 112 -5.67 4.40 -2.69
N ALA A 113 -4.77 3.88 -3.54
CA ALA A 113 -4.75 2.45 -3.88
C ALA A 113 -4.47 1.55 -2.66
N ALA A 114 -3.58 1.98 -1.75
CA ALA A 114 -3.25 1.25 -0.54
C ALA A 114 -4.44 1.13 0.44
N LEU A 115 -5.27 2.17 0.51
CA LEU A 115 -6.43 2.20 1.41
C LEU A 115 -7.65 1.48 0.84
N ASN A 116 -7.66 1.14 -0.44
CA ASN A 116 -8.71 0.29 -1.02
C ASN A 116 -8.70 -1.09 -0.37
N GLY A 117 -9.79 -1.41 0.33
CA GLY A 117 -9.95 -2.67 1.08
C GLY A 117 -9.77 -2.54 2.60
N PHE A 118 -9.64 -1.31 3.10
CA PHE A 118 -9.83 -0.99 4.51
C PHE A 118 -11.17 -0.29 4.71
N ASP A 119 -11.90 -0.71 5.71
CA ASP A 119 -13.18 -0.09 6.11
C ASP A 119 -12.98 0.84 7.32
N ASN A 120 -11.95 0.59 8.14
CA ASN A 120 -11.65 1.33 9.38
C ASN A 120 -10.14 1.55 9.45
N ALA A 121 -9.65 2.72 9.05
CA ALA A 121 -8.23 3.02 9.11
C ALA A 121 -7.96 4.39 9.75
N VAL A 122 -6.90 4.47 10.54
CA VAL A 122 -6.26 5.74 10.89
C VAL A 122 -5.04 5.90 10.00
N LEU A 123 -5.03 6.97 9.20
CA LEU A 123 -3.99 7.23 8.22
C LEU A 123 -2.92 8.15 8.79
N ILE A 124 -1.67 7.69 8.83
CA ILE A 124 -0.50 8.55 9.03
C ILE A 124 -0.01 9.00 7.66
N ILE A 125 -0.08 10.33 7.40
CA ILE A 125 0.12 10.91 6.07
C ILE A 125 0.99 12.16 6.13
N GLY A 126 1.81 12.39 5.10
CA GLY A 126 2.58 13.63 4.97
C GLY A 126 4.07 13.42 4.66
N GLY A 127 4.78 14.53 4.70
CA GLY A 127 6.15 14.66 4.22
C GLY A 127 6.29 15.83 3.26
N ARG A 128 7.30 15.79 2.38
CA ARG A 128 7.51 16.80 1.36
C ARG A 128 6.69 16.53 0.11
N ASN A 129 5.74 17.41 -0.21
CA ASN A 129 5.02 17.37 -1.48
C ASN A 129 5.96 17.77 -2.63
N LYS A 130 5.90 17.02 -3.74
CA LYS A 130 6.66 17.29 -4.97
C LYS A 130 5.87 18.10 -5.99
N GLY A 131 4.91 18.90 -5.56
CA GLY A 131 4.02 19.68 -6.43
C GLY A 131 2.86 18.85 -6.99
N LEU A 132 2.52 17.73 -6.36
CA LEU A 132 1.35 16.94 -6.71
C LEU A 132 0.10 17.54 -6.08
N ASP A 133 -1.03 17.36 -6.75
CA ASP A 133 -2.34 17.68 -6.19
C ASP A 133 -2.69 16.69 -5.09
N LEU A 134 -2.85 17.16 -3.87
CA LEU A 134 -3.22 16.37 -2.70
C LEU A 134 -4.74 16.30 -2.47
N SER A 135 -5.53 17.10 -3.20
CA SER A 135 -6.99 17.21 -2.97
C SER A 135 -7.73 15.90 -3.18
N ASN A 136 -7.25 15.05 -4.09
CA ASN A 136 -7.84 13.74 -4.36
C ASN A 136 -7.79 12.79 -3.14
N LEU A 137 -6.96 13.09 -2.13
CA LEU A 137 -6.90 12.29 -0.91
C LEU A 137 -8.21 12.34 -0.09
N MET A 138 -9.07 13.33 -0.31
CA MET A 138 -10.40 13.35 0.31
C MET A 138 -11.27 12.15 -0.09
N GLU A 139 -10.98 11.49 -1.21
CA GLU A 139 -11.73 10.31 -1.67
C GLU A 139 -11.67 9.13 -0.69
N VAL A 140 -10.61 9.03 0.11
CA VAL A 140 -10.46 7.96 1.10
C VAL A 140 -11.10 8.29 2.46
N ALA A 141 -11.56 9.51 2.68
CA ALA A 141 -12.15 9.93 3.95
C ALA A 141 -13.26 8.98 4.47
N PRO A 142 -14.15 8.41 3.62
CA PRO A 142 -15.19 7.50 4.09
C PRO A 142 -14.66 6.18 4.70
N THR A 143 -13.41 5.82 4.46
CA THR A 143 -12.77 4.60 4.99
C THR A 143 -11.92 4.87 6.24
N LEU A 144 -11.82 6.16 6.64
CA LEU A 144 -10.95 6.59 7.72
C LEU A 144 -11.69 6.87 9.02
N GLU A 145 -11.11 6.44 10.13
CA GLU A 145 -11.48 6.84 11.50
C GLU A 145 -10.76 8.15 11.91
N GLY A 146 -9.62 8.43 11.30
CA GLY A 146 -8.84 9.63 11.58
C GLY A 146 -7.61 9.78 10.72
N VAL A 147 -7.01 10.96 10.78
CA VAL A 147 -5.79 11.32 10.06
C VAL A 147 -4.76 11.89 11.03
N VAL A 148 -3.53 11.40 10.95
CA VAL A 148 -2.37 11.99 11.62
C VAL A 148 -1.43 12.55 10.56
N ALA A 149 -1.35 13.85 10.47
CA ALA A 149 -0.53 14.56 9.49
C ALA A 149 0.88 14.81 10.03
N ILE A 150 1.90 14.53 9.21
CA ILE A 150 3.33 14.71 9.55
C ILE A 150 4.07 15.54 8.51
N GLY A 151 5.19 16.11 8.91
CA GLY A 151 6.14 16.79 8.01
C GLY A 151 5.66 18.09 7.40
N GLU A 152 6.33 18.51 6.32
CA GLU A 152 6.13 19.83 5.69
C GLU A 152 4.70 20.05 5.17
N SER A 153 4.00 19.01 4.74
CA SER A 153 2.65 19.09 4.17
C SER A 153 1.53 18.98 5.21
N SER A 154 1.85 18.90 6.51
CA SER A 154 0.88 18.58 7.56
C SER A 154 -0.29 19.55 7.64
N SER A 155 -0.05 20.87 7.53
CA SER A 155 -1.13 21.88 7.57
C SER A 155 -2.10 21.73 6.39
N THR A 156 -1.58 21.59 5.18
CA THR A 156 -2.41 21.37 3.97
C THR A 156 -3.24 20.11 4.07
N LEU A 157 -2.65 19.02 4.61
CA LEU A 157 -3.37 17.75 4.76
C LEU A 157 -4.48 17.85 5.80
N VAL A 158 -4.26 18.52 6.93
CA VAL A 158 -5.33 18.77 7.91
C VAL A 158 -6.47 19.57 7.29
N GLU A 159 -6.17 20.61 6.50
CA GLU A 159 -7.18 21.40 5.78
C GLU A 159 -7.99 20.54 4.79
N ILE A 160 -7.37 19.61 4.07
CA ILE A 160 -8.05 18.70 3.13
C ILE A 160 -9.07 17.81 3.85
N PHE A 161 -8.75 17.34 5.05
CA PHE A 161 -9.61 16.44 5.82
C PHE A 161 -10.49 17.18 6.84
N GLU A 162 -10.44 18.51 6.90
CA GLU A 162 -11.24 19.33 7.82
C GLU A 162 -12.74 19.08 7.63
N GLY A 163 -13.42 18.76 8.72
CA GLY A 163 -14.86 18.44 8.70
C GLY A 163 -15.23 17.08 8.10
N LEU A 164 -14.27 16.30 7.59
CA LEU A 164 -14.49 14.97 7.08
C LEU A 164 -14.19 13.89 8.14
N VAL A 165 -13.03 13.98 8.77
CA VAL A 165 -12.58 13.04 9.81
C VAL A 165 -11.74 13.76 10.87
N PRO A 166 -11.64 13.26 12.12
CA PRO A 166 -10.72 13.77 13.12
C PRO A 166 -9.29 13.82 12.57
N SER A 167 -8.63 14.97 12.67
CA SER A 167 -7.30 15.17 12.12
C SER A 167 -6.38 15.86 13.11
N VAL A 168 -5.18 15.35 13.30
CA VAL A 168 -4.16 15.91 14.21
C VAL A 168 -2.81 16.02 13.51
N VAL A 169 -1.96 16.93 13.99
CA VAL A 169 -0.57 17.09 13.52
C VAL A 169 0.37 16.47 14.55
N ALA A 170 1.28 15.63 14.11
CA ALA A 170 2.37 15.09 14.92
C ALA A 170 3.72 15.67 14.51
N LYS A 171 4.64 15.82 15.47
CA LYS A 171 5.96 16.44 15.28
C LYS A 171 7.09 15.40 15.21
N SER A 172 6.78 14.13 15.43
CA SER A 172 7.70 13.00 15.31
C SER A 172 6.93 11.74 14.93
N MET A 173 7.62 10.73 14.43
CA MET A 173 7.00 9.45 14.11
C MET A 173 6.45 8.74 15.37
N LYS A 174 7.15 8.84 16.50
CA LYS A 174 6.66 8.29 17.77
C LYS A 174 5.33 8.95 18.18
N GLU A 175 5.26 10.29 18.12
CA GLU A 175 4.02 11.02 18.40
C GLU A 175 2.90 10.63 17.43
N ALA A 176 3.23 10.46 16.13
CA ALA A 176 2.26 10.06 15.12
C ALA A 176 1.67 8.66 15.39
N VAL A 177 2.50 7.70 15.77
CA VAL A 177 2.04 6.33 16.08
C VAL A 177 1.16 6.31 17.34
N ILE A 178 1.52 7.08 18.37
CA ILE A 178 0.72 7.20 19.60
C ILE A 178 -0.64 7.82 19.27
N ALA A 179 -0.66 8.97 18.59
CA ALA A 179 -1.89 9.67 18.21
C ALA A 179 -2.78 8.81 17.31
N ALA A 180 -2.19 8.06 16.36
CA ALA A 180 -2.94 7.15 15.52
C ALA A 180 -3.56 6.00 16.30
N ALA A 181 -2.86 5.44 17.27
CA ALA A 181 -3.40 4.40 18.15
C ALA A 181 -4.51 4.92 19.09
N GLU A 182 -4.49 6.19 19.46
CA GLU A 182 -5.54 6.85 20.25
C GLU A 182 -6.81 7.16 19.42
N LEU A 183 -6.66 7.44 18.13
CA LEU A 183 -7.78 7.66 17.21
C LEU A 183 -8.42 6.34 16.75
N ALA A 184 -7.67 5.25 16.77
CA ALA A 184 -8.14 3.94 16.35
C ALA A 184 -9.09 3.33 17.40
N GLU A 185 -10.23 2.80 16.96
CA GLU A 185 -11.12 2.04 17.83
C GLU A 185 -10.55 0.63 18.12
N PRO A 186 -10.53 0.16 19.39
CA PRO A 186 -9.88 -1.10 19.77
C PRO A 186 -10.53 -2.38 19.21
N SER A 187 -11.47 -2.29 18.29
CA SER A 187 -12.27 -3.41 17.80
C SER A 187 -11.98 -3.82 16.35
N GLY A 188 -10.70 -3.73 15.90
CA GLY A 188 -10.30 -4.20 14.58
C GLY A 188 -9.86 -3.10 13.62
N SER A 189 -9.48 -1.93 14.15
CA SER A 189 -8.95 -0.82 13.37
C SER A 189 -7.57 -1.08 12.81
N ASN A 190 -7.22 -0.30 11.81
CA ASN A 190 -5.94 -0.40 11.14
C ASN A 190 -5.22 0.95 11.22
N VAL A 191 -3.99 0.99 11.72
CA VAL A 191 -3.12 2.15 11.61
C VAL A 191 -2.22 1.95 10.39
N VAL A 192 -2.30 2.84 9.42
CA VAL A 192 -1.60 2.72 8.14
C VAL A 192 -0.69 3.93 7.94
N LEU A 193 0.61 3.73 7.90
CA LEU A 193 1.55 4.71 7.38
C LEU A 193 1.54 4.64 5.86
N SER A 194 0.81 5.52 5.17
CA SER A 194 0.81 5.65 3.70
C SER A 194 0.90 7.15 3.34
N PRO A 195 2.12 7.67 3.22
CA PRO A 195 2.40 9.10 3.38
C PRO A 195 1.95 10.01 2.25
N ALA A 196 1.64 9.54 1.05
CA ALA A 196 1.35 10.32 -0.16
C ALA A 196 2.46 11.31 -0.60
N CYS A 197 3.45 11.54 0.24
CA CYS A 197 4.53 12.51 0.07
C CYS A 197 5.91 11.86 0.17
N ALA A 198 6.92 12.53 -0.38
CA ALA A 198 8.32 12.13 -0.17
C ALA A 198 8.74 12.30 1.30
N SER A 199 9.76 11.56 1.71
CA SER A 199 10.27 11.57 3.09
C SER A 199 11.36 12.62 3.36
N PHE A 200 11.79 13.36 2.34
CA PHE A 200 13.02 14.18 2.35
C PHE A 200 12.96 15.46 3.21
N ASP A 201 11.90 15.63 3.97
CA ASP A 201 11.80 16.66 5.02
C ASP A 201 12.38 16.18 6.37
N TRP A 202 12.03 14.97 6.80
CA TRP A 202 12.50 14.40 8.07
C TRP A 202 13.53 13.29 7.90
N TYR A 203 13.62 12.64 6.73
CA TYR A 203 14.40 11.43 6.49
C TYR A 203 15.16 11.51 5.16
N SER A 204 16.24 10.78 5.03
CA SER A 204 17.01 10.66 3.78
C SER A 204 16.34 9.74 2.75
N SER A 205 15.43 8.88 3.17
CA SER A 205 14.74 7.92 2.31
C SER A 205 13.40 7.47 2.90
N TYR A 206 12.54 6.90 2.05
CA TYR A 206 11.32 6.23 2.51
C TYR A 206 11.61 4.99 3.38
N ILE A 207 12.78 4.36 3.19
CA ILE A 207 13.24 3.23 4.01
C ILE A 207 13.47 3.68 5.45
N GLU A 208 14.18 4.79 5.64
CA GLU A 208 14.45 5.35 6.96
C GLU A 208 13.14 5.74 7.67
N ARG A 209 12.20 6.41 6.96
CA ARG A 209 10.87 6.72 7.49
C ARG A 209 10.10 5.47 7.91
N GLY A 210 10.09 4.43 7.08
CA GLY A 210 9.40 3.19 7.38
C GLY A 210 10.05 2.41 8.53
N THR A 211 11.37 2.48 8.66
CA THR A 211 12.11 1.86 9.78
C THR A 211 11.81 2.58 11.10
N ASP A 212 11.74 3.92 11.09
CA ASP A 212 11.37 4.70 12.28
C ASP A 212 9.91 4.42 12.70
N PHE A 213 9.00 4.26 11.74
CA PHE A 213 7.62 3.81 12.03
C PHE A 213 7.60 2.43 12.70
N LYS A 214 8.31 1.44 12.15
CA LYS A 214 8.41 0.09 12.74
C LYS A 214 8.92 0.16 14.17
N LYS A 215 9.96 0.94 14.41
CA LYS A 215 10.53 1.18 15.74
C LYS A 215 9.49 1.78 16.70
N ALA A 216 8.81 2.84 16.29
CA ALA A 216 7.79 3.50 17.10
C ALA A 216 6.62 2.57 17.46
N VAL A 217 6.18 1.72 16.51
CA VAL A 217 5.14 0.70 16.76
C VAL A 217 5.59 -0.33 17.79
N HIS A 218 6.83 -0.83 17.68
CA HIS A 218 7.36 -1.80 18.64
C HIS A 218 7.58 -1.19 20.04
N GLU A 219 7.99 0.06 20.14
CA GLU A 219 8.09 0.79 21.41
C GLU A 219 6.72 0.94 22.06
N LEU A 220 5.69 1.36 21.31
CA LEU A 220 4.32 1.48 21.79
C LEU A 220 3.77 0.13 22.27
N ARG A 221 4.01 -0.94 21.52
CA ARG A 221 3.63 -2.31 21.90
C ARG A 221 4.23 -2.70 23.23
N ALA A 222 5.54 -2.50 23.42
CA ALA A 222 6.23 -2.83 24.66
C ALA A 222 5.69 -2.03 25.87
N GLU A 223 5.36 -0.74 25.68
CA GLU A 223 4.74 0.10 26.69
C GLU A 223 3.33 -0.43 27.09
N LYS A 224 2.54 -0.92 26.13
CA LYS A 224 1.18 -1.45 26.37
C LYS A 224 1.16 -2.86 27.00
N GLU A 225 2.16 -3.69 26.74
CA GLU A 225 2.29 -5.04 27.31
C GLU A 225 2.79 -5.01 28.76
N LEU A 226 3.29 -3.88 29.26
CA LEU A 226 3.75 -3.67 30.65
C LEU A 226 2.64 -3.15 31.59
N LEU A 227 1.48 -2.80 31.07
CA LEU A 227 0.32 -2.27 31.81
C LEU A 227 -0.76 -3.35 32.01
#